data_72f2357184d4dece4303c15fe6aad682
#
_entry.id   72f2357184d4dece4303c15fe6aad682
#
_cell.length_a   1.000
_cell.length_b   1.000
_cell.length_c   1.000
_cell.angle_alpha   90.00
_cell.angle_beta   90.00
_cell.angle_gamma   90.00
#
_symmetry.space_group_name_H-M   'P 1'
#
loop_
_entity.id
_entity.type
_entity.pdbx_description
1 polymer ?
#
loop_
_entity_poly.entity_id
_entity_poly.type
_entity_poly.pdbx_seq_one_letter_code
_entity_poly.pdbx_strand_id
1 'polypeptide(L)'
;MVTAKKTIKPAAKAPAKVAAVKRSIPKPAATSASKPKAAPAPKNQNNIDKVVDLIKWVDNPFKLFTVILLSFLFFAGYFAWDSKQVILQAITTSSHQTELKETPALMQVALSVQRDLEAETVTVHKASLVVNSRTSLFALNAKGHDKTMDGVNSSLFNKDPQRNQSMISMLGGEVYCDKLIVTGKNSDWEEKQGVKYVCRAGIPPQMGEFDGYLSVGFKDVPEDPTEIKTRLNLATAEMSK
;
A
#
# COMPACT_ATOMS: atom_id res chain seq x y z
N MET A 1 -31.34 -32.87 35.33
CA MET A 1 -31.99 -31.76 34.62
C MET A 1 -31.33 -31.62 33.27
N VAL A 2 -32.06 -32.03 32.22
CA VAL A 2 -31.57 -32.10 30.85
C VAL A 2 -32.04 -30.82 30.15
N THR A 3 -31.13 -29.93 29.71
CA THR A 3 -31.46 -28.75 28.98
C THR A 3 -31.15 -28.95 27.47
N ALA A 4 -32.20 -28.82 26.69
CA ALA A 4 -32.24 -29.08 25.26
C ALA A 4 -31.44 -28.05 24.44
N LYS A 5 -30.64 -28.58 23.52
CA LYS A 5 -29.84 -27.85 22.50
C LYS A 5 -30.75 -27.42 21.34
N LYS A 6 -31.01 -26.11 21.22
CA LYS A 6 -31.81 -25.54 20.12
C LYS A 6 -30.91 -25.27 18.92
N THR A 7 -31.02 -26.10 17.90
CA THR A 7 -30.33 -25.96 16.62
C THR A 7 -31.04 -24.91 15.75
N ILE A 8 -30.38 -23.83 15.41
CA ILE A 8 -30.87 -22.81 14.48
C ILE A 8 -30.32 -23.13 13.08
N LYS A 9 -31.25 -23.42 12.15
CA LYS A 9 -31.01 -23.71 10.75
C LYS A 9 -30.89 -22.37 9.98
N PRO A 10 -29.84 -22.12 9.19
CA PRO A 10 -29.78 -20.91 8.36
C PRO A 10 -30.62 -21.08 7.11
N ALA A 11 -31.47 -20.09 6.82
CA ALA A 11 -32.29 -20.00 5.64
C ALA A 11 -31.45 -19.60 4.44
N ALA A 12 -31.49 -20.40 3.40
CA ALA A 12 -30.90 -20.13 2.10
C ALA A 12 -31.71 -19.06 1.36
N LYS A 13 -31.05 -17.95 1.01
CA LYS A 13 -31.59 -16.91 0.11
C LYS A 13 -31.30 -17.29 -1.34
N ALA A 14 -32.37 -17.45 -2.14
CA ALA A 14 -32.31 -17.71 -3.58
C ALA A 14 -31.80 -16.46 -4.36
N PRO A 15 -31.09 -16.65 -5.48
CA PRO A 15 -30.62 -15.55 -6.31
C PRO A 15 -31.76 -14.97 -7.17
N ALA A 16 -31.87 -13.66 -7.20
CA ALA A 16 -32.79 -12.90 -8.05
C ALA A 16 -32.38 -13.03 -9.52
N LYS A 17 -33.37 -13.44 -10.37
CA LYS A 17 -33.27 -13.44 -11.83
C LYS A 17 -33.20 -12.00 -12.35
N VAL A 18 -32.11 -11.68 -13.03
CA VAL A 18 -31.98 -10.44 -13.81
C VAL A 18 -32.70 -10.66 -15.15
N ALA A 19 -33.76 -9.88 -15.40
CA ALA A 19 -34.49 -9.87 -16.63
C ALA A 19 -33.70 -9.18 -17.75
N ALA A 20 -33.50 -9.88 -18.85
CA ALA A 20 -32.90 -9.36 -20.06
C ALA A 20 -33.87 -8.39 -20.78
N VAL A 21 -33.52 -7.13 -20.86
CA VAL A 21 -34.22 -6.13 -21.66
C VAL A 21 -33.74 -6.28 -23.11
N LYS A 22 -34.63 -6.83 -23.97
CA LYS A 22 -34.52 -6.81 -25.45
C LYS A 22 -34.74 -5.38 -25.95
N ARG A 23 -33.71 -4.70 -26.41
CA ARG A 23 -33.86 -3.48 -27.22
C ARG A 23 -34.13 -3.87 -28.67
N SER A 24 -35.31 -3.55 -29.17
CA SER A 24 -35.71 -3.60 -30.57
C SER A 24 -35.04 -2.46 -31.35
N ILE A 25 -34.32 -2.83 -32.40
CA ILE A 25 -33.70 -1.90 -33.36
C ILE A 25 -34.76 -1.52 -34.39
N PRO A 26 -35.07 -0.26 -34.68
CA PRO A 26 -35.95 0.13 -35.75
C PRO A 26 -35.24 0.03 -37.10
N LYS A 27 -35.95 -0.59 -38.06
CA LYS A 27 -35.60 -0.78 -39.46
C LYS A 27 -35.65 0.57 -40.20
N PRO A 28 -34.62 1.03 -40.90
CA PRO A 28 -34.74 2.24 -41.71
C PRO A 28 -35.44 1.98 -43.02
N ALA A 29 -36.36 2.89 -43.38
CA ALA A 29 -37.12 2.94 -44.61
C ALA A 29 -36.20 3.25 -45.80
N ALA A 30 -36.44 2.55 -46.90
CA ALA A 30 -35.83 2.80 -48.19
C ALA A 30 -36.37 4.10 -48.81
N THR A 31 -35.52 5.09 -49.03
CA THR A 31 -35.83 6.24 -49.88
C THR A 31 -34.89 6.23 -51.07
N SER A 32 -35.45 6.01 -52.22
CA SER A 32 -34.81 6.17 -53.53
C SER A 32 -34.58 7.64 -53.81
N ALA A 33 -33.35 8.05 -54.10
CA ALA A 33 -33.11 9.29 -54.80
C ALA A 33 -31.74 9.37 -55.47
N SER A 34 -31.76 9.57 -56.73
CA SER A 34 -30.90 10.39 -57.61
C SER A 34 -29.37 10.36 -57.37
N LYS A 35 -28.73 9.86 -58.39
CA LYS A 35 -27.31 9.85 -58.66
C LYS A 35 -26.74 11.27 -58.76
N PRO A 36 -25.90 11.74 -57.87
CA PRO A 36 -25.07 12.92 -58.12
C PRO A 36 -23.72 12.52 -58.73
N LYS A 37 -23.30 13.36 -59.68
CA LYS A 37 -22.08 13.38 -60.44
C LYS A 37 -20.83 13.21 -59.52
N ALA A 38 -19.98 12.28 -59.89
CA ALA A 38 -18.77 11.94 -59.14
C ALA A 38 -17.83 13.18 -59.00
N ALA A 39 -17.66 13.64 -57.79
CA ALA A 39 -16.56 14.49 -57.39
C ALA A 39 -15.25 13.66 -57.34
N PRO A 40 -14.09 14.20 -57.70
CA PRO A 40 -12.83 13.44 -57.66
C PRO A 40 -12.55 13.02 -56.22
N ALA A 41 -12.31 11.73 -56.03
CA ALA A 41 -11.95 11.16 -54.76
C ALA A 41 -10.72 11.87 -54.16
N PRO A 42 -10.75 12.25 -52.88
CA PRO A 42 -9.55 12.71 -52.22
C PRO A 42 -8.54 11.57 -52.22
N LYS A 43 -7.37 11.81 -52.86
CA LYS A 43 -6.22 10.89 -52.76
C LYS A 43 -5.92 10.71 -51.29
N ASN A 44 -6.20 9.52 -50.81
CA ASN A 44 -5.83 9.08 -49.47
C ASN A 44 -4.30 9.02 -49.44
N GLN A 45 -3.64 10.17 -49.16
CA GLN A 45 -2.21 10.23 -48.93
C GLN A 45 -1.94 9.40 -47.68
N ASN A 46 -1.43 8.20 -47.91
CA ASN A 46 -1.05 7.30 -46.85
C ASN A 46 -0.05 8.02 -45.94
N ASN A 47 -0.26 7.90 -44.62
CA ASN A 47 0.66 8.50 -43.63
C ASN A 47 2.11 8.06 -43.82
N ILE A 48 2.31 6.96 -44.56
CA ILE A 48 3.62 6.43 -44.96
C ILE A 48 4.31 7.37 -45.93
N ASP A 49 3.61 7.96 -46.91
CA ASP A 49 4.22 8.89 -47.91
C ASP A 49 4.73 10.14 -47.21
N LYS A 50 4.03 10.64 -46.21
CA LYS A 50 4.46 11.79 -45.40
C LYS A 50 5.71 11.48 -44.57
N VAL A 51 5.84 10.25 -44.06
CA VAL A 51 7.02 9.80 -43.33
C VAL A 51 8.22 9.67 -44.27
N VAL A 52 8.00 9.13 -45.49
CA VAL A 52 9.05 9.01 -46.53
C VAL A 52 9.52 10.38 -47.00
N ASP A 53 8.61 11.35 -47.20
CA ASP A 53 8.97 12.72 -47.54
C ASP A 53 9.72 13.43 -46.41
N LEU A 54 9.39 13.16 -45.16
CA LEU A 54 10.12 13.67 -43.98
C LEU A 54 11.56 13.10 -43.93
N ILE A 55 11.72 11.82 -44.25
CA ILE A 55 13.04 11.18 -44.33
C ILE A 55 13.88 11.76 -45.47
N LYS A 56 13.27 12.02 -46.63
CA LYS A 56 13.94 12.66 -47.77
C LYS A 56 14.35 14.12 -47.52
N TRP A 57 13.63 14.81 -46.60
CA TRP A 57 13.97 16.17 -46.19
C TRP A 57 15.26 16.25 -45.36
N VAL A 58 15.70 15.10 -44.81
CA VAL A 58 16.88 14.98 -43.93
C VAL A 58 18.14 14.76 -44.77
N ASP A 59 18.49 15.73 -45.65
CA ASP A 59 19.71 15.68 -46.50
C ASP A 59 20.99 16.09 -45.74
N ASN A 60 20.86 16.50 -44.46
CA ASN A 60 21.99 17.03 -43.71
C ASN A 60 22.00 16.34 -42.30
N PRO A 61 23.16 15.86 -41.83
CA PRO A 61 23.27 15.23 -40.50
C PRO A 61 22.79 16.13 -39.36
N PHE A 62 22.86 17.44 -39.52
CA PHE A 62 22.36 18.40 -38.56
C PHE A 62 20.83 18.38 -38.47
N LYS A 63 20.12 18.24 -39.59
CA LYS A 63 18.65 18.10 -39.61
C LYS A 63 18.21 16.79 -38.98
N LEU A 64 18.94 15.69 -39.19
CA LEU A 64 18.69 14.40 -38.54
C LEU A 64 18.81 14.51 -37.02
N PHE A 65 19.90 15.14 -36.56
CA PHE A 65 20.09 15.38 -35.12
C PHE A 65 18.97 16.20 -34.51
N THR A 66 18.50 17.25 -35.20
CA THR A 66 17.39 18.09 -34.74
C THR A 66 16.07 17.30 -34.63
N VAL A 67 15.78 16.43 -35.61
CA VAL A 67 14.57 15.57 -35.57
C VAL A 67 14.63 14.57 -34.42
N ILE A 68 15.80 13.95 -34.22
CA ILE A 68 16.01 13.01 -33.09
C ILE A 68 15.87 13.74 -31.78
N LEU A 69 16.47 14.91 -31.62
CA LEU A 69 16.39 15.73 -30.40
C LEU A 69 14.94 16.14 -30.08
N LEU A 70 14.21 16.63 -31.10
CA LEU A 70 12.79 16.99 -30.96
C LEU A 70 11.92 15.77 -30.58
N SER A 71 12.16 14.63 -31.23
CA SER A 71 11.45 13.39 -30.93
C SER A 71 11.72 12.97 -29.46
N PHE A 72 12.97 13.07 -29.02
CA PHE A 72 13.35 12.77 -27.65
C PHE A 72 12.69 13.72 -26.63
N LEU A 73 12.67 15.02 -26.92
CA LEU A 73 11.98 16.02 -26.07
C LEU A 73 10.48 15.79 -26.02
N PHE A 74 9.86 15.42 -27.15
CA PHE A 74 8.44 15.09 -27.20
C PHE A 74 8.12 13.84 -26.38
N PHE A 75 8.96 12.81 -26.48
CA PHE A 75 8.82 11.57 -25.72
C PHE A 75 9.05 11.79 -24.24
N ALA A 76 10.07 12.55 -23.88
CA ALA A 76 10.34 12.92 -22.48
C ALA A 76 9.22 13.77 -21.89
N GLY A 77 8.68 14.74 -22.64
CA GLY A 77 7.53 15.54 -22.26
C GLY A 77 6.26 14.71 -22.06
N TYR A 78 5.99 13.78 -22.98
CA TYR A 78 4.87 12.85 -22.85
C TYR A 78 5.01 11.96 -21.62
N PHE A 79 6.19 11.38 -21.41
CA PHE A 79 6.48 10.54 -20.25
C PHE A 79 6.38 11.31 -18.92
N ALA A 80 6.90 12.55 -18.88
CA ALA A 80 6.76 13.42 -17.71
C ALA A 80 5.29 13.78 -17.42
N TRP A 81 4.49 14.00 -18.47
CA TRP A 81 3.07 14.29 -18.34
C TRP A 81 2.26 13.08 -17.85
N ASP A 82 2.53 11.91 -18.39
CA ASP A 82 1.86 10.66 -18.00
C ASP A 82 2.24 10.25 -16.55
N SER A 83 3.52 10.45 -16.20
CA SER A 83 4.07 10.12 -14.89
C SER A 83 3.97 11.26 -13.87
N LYS A 84 3.31 12.38 -14.19
CA LYS A 84 3.25 13.60 -13.32
C LYS A 84 2.79 13.31 -11.90
N GLN A 85 1.83 12.40 -11.72
CA GLN A 85 1.34 12.05 -10.38
C GLN A 85 2.40 11.31 -9.56
N VAL A 86 3.13 10.39 -10.19
CA VAL A 86 4.22 9.65 -9.53
C VAL A 86 5.38 10.58 -9.20
N ILE A 87 5.72 11.50 -10.11
CA ILE A 87 6.78 12.50 -9.90
C ILE A 87 6.38 13.49 -8.79
N LEU A 88 5.13 14.00 -8.82
CA LEU A 88 4.62 14.89 -7.78
C LEU A 88 4.56 14.18 -6.43
N GLN A 89 4.12 12.93 -6.37
CA GLN A 89 4.14 12.14 -5.13
C GLN A 89 5.58 11.95 -4.62
N ALA A 90 6.53 11.63 -5.49
CA ALA A 90 7.92 11.47 -5.10
C ALA A 90 8.52 12.78 -4.54
N ILE A 91 8.18 13.94 -5.13
CA ILE A 91 8.65 15.24 -4.67
C ILE A 91 7.94 15.68 -3.37
N THR A 92 6.63 15.50 -3.27
CA THR A 92 5.87 15.87 -2.06
C THR A 92 6.16 14.93 -0.90
N THR A 93 6.34 13.64 -1.14
CA THR A 93 6.73 12.67 -0.09
C THR A 93 8.15 12.94 0.42
N SER A 94 9.04 13.47 -0.43
CA SER A 94 10.40 13.86 -0.02
C SER A 94 10.42 15.12 0.88
N SER A 95 9.37 15.97 0.84
CA SER A 95 9.34 17.22 1.62
C SER A 95 8.75 17.10 3.02
N HIS A 96 8.11 15.96 3.33
CA HIS A 96 7.52 15.66 4.64
C HIS A 96 7.93 14.25 5.11
N GLN A 97 9.23 13.92 5.00
CA GLN A 97 9.72 12.73 5.69
C GLN A 97 9.75 13.03 7.19
N THR A 98 8.68 12.63 7.87
CA THR A 98 8.77 12.36 9.30
C THR A 98 9.86 11.32 9.48
N GLU A 99 10.83 11.62 10.33
CA GLU A 99 11.88 10.68 10.66
C GLU A 99 11.61 10.08 12.04
N LEU A 100 11.94 8.82 12.21
CA LEU A 100 12.02 8.21 13.54
C LEU A 100 13.01 8.99 14.41
N LYS A 101 12.67 9.19 15.67
CA LYS A 101 13.62 9.70 16.66
C LYS A 101 14.83 8.77 16.80
N GLU A 102 15.87 9.26 17.42
CA GLU A 102 17.07 8.45 17.70
C GLU A 102 16.73 7.26 18.60
N THR A 103 17.42 6.15 18.40
CA THR A 103 17.17 4.89 19.12
C THR A 103 17.06 5.03 20.64
N PRO A 104 17.89 5.86 21.33
CA PRO A 104 17.75 6.04 22.79
C PRO A 104 16.40 6.66 23.19
N ALA A 105 15.91 7.64 22.43
CA ALA A 105 14.62 8.26 22.71
C ALA A 105 13.46 7.28 22.42
N LEU A 106 13.54 6.53 21.32
CA LEU A 106 12.58 5.47 21.01
C LEU A 106 12.51 4.41 22.11
N MET A 107 13.68 4.03 22.65
CA MET A 107 13.76 3.03 23.72
C MET A 107 13.10 3.51 25.02
N GLN A 108 13.25 4.78 25.37
CA GLN A 108 12.57 5.35 26.55
C GLN A 108 11.04 5.29 26.41
N VAL A 109 10.52 5.68 25.25
CA VAL A 109 9.07 5.59 24.98
C VAL A 109 8.61 4.13 25.01
N ALA A 110 9.36 3.21 24.39
CA ALA A 110 9.02 1.79 24.40
C ALA A 110 9.01 1.18 25.81
N LEU A 111 9.96 1.58 26.67
CA LEU A 111 10.01 1.14 28.07
C LEU A 111 8.80 1.68 28.87
N SER A 112 8.36 2.92 28.61
CA SER A 112 7.14 3.43 29.28
C SER A 112 5.91 2.66 28.82
N VAL A 113 5.77 2.39 27.51
CA VAL A 113 4.68 1.58 26.94
C VAL A 113 4.66 0.18 27.54
N GLN A 114 5.84 -0.47 27.64
CA GLN A 114 5.93 -1.82 28.23
C GLN A 114 5.42 -1.85 29.67
N ARG A 115 5.85 -0.88 30.48
CA ARG A 115 5.46 -0.77 31.87
C ARG A 115 3.99 -0.40 32.04
N ASP A 116 3.52 0.62 31.30
CA ASP A 116 2.17 1.18 31.45
C ASP A 116 1.07 0.21 30.97
N LEU A 117 1.41 -0.65 29.99
CA LEU A 117 0.49 -1.68 29.45
C LEU A 117 0.76 -3.08 30.01
N GLU A 118 1.70 -3.24 30.93
CA GLU A 118 2.12 -4.55 31.48
C GLU A 118 2.42 -5.56 30.37
N ALA A 119 3.07 -5.09 29.28
CA ALA A 119 3.33 -5.88 28.10
C ALA A 119 4.51 -6.84 28.28
N GLU A 120 4.40 -8.08 27.78
CA GLU A 120 5.49 -9.07 27.80
C GLU A 120 6.63 -8.65 26.87
N THR A 121 6.29 -8.07 25.72
CA THR A 121 7.28 -7.63 24.73
C THR A 121 6.88 -6.30 24.10
N VAL A 122 7.91 -5.50 23.76
CA VAL A 122 7.76 -4.31 22.92
C VAL A 122 8.87 -4.32 21.87
N THR A 123 8.51 -4.22 20.59
CA THR A 123 9.48 -4.13 19.50
C THR A 123 9.22 -2.91 18.64
N VAL A 124 10.29 -2.22 18.26
CA VAL A 124 10.23 -1.08 17.33
C VAL A 124 10.90 -1.48 16.02
N HIS A 125 10.18 -1.27 14.94
CA HIS A 125 10.65 -1.60 13.60
C HIS A 125 10.72 -0.35 12.75
N LYS A 126 11.84 -0.17 12.04
CA LYS A 126 11.93 0.74 10.90
C LYS A 126 11.39 0.02 9.67
N ALA A 127 10.57 0.69 8.87
CA ALA A 127 9.98 0.14 7.65
C ALA A 127 10.44 0.91 6.42
N SER A 128 10.52 0.24 5.29
CA SER A 128 10.72 0.85 3.98
C SER A 128 9.74 0.23 2.99
N LEU A 129 8.77 1.02 2.56
CA LEU A 129 7.79 0.61 1.56
C LEU A 129 8.44 0.37 0.19
N VAL A 130 9.43 1.18 -0.16
CA VAL A 130 10.11 1.13 -1.47
C VAL A 130 10.81 -0.21 -1.69
N VAL A 131 11.51 -0.71 -0.67
CA VAL A 131 12.25 -1.98 -0.77
C VAL A 131 11.53 -3.14 -0.10
N ASN A 132 10.27 -2.96 0.28
CA ASN A 132 9.44 -3.98 0.94
C ASN A 132 10.16 -4.64 2.13
N SER A 133 10.80 -3.85 2.99
CA SER A 133 11.55 -4.36 4.13
C SER A 133 11.17 -3.71 5.44
N ARG A 134 11.36 -4.45 6.52
CA ARG A 134 11.31 -3.96 7.89
C ARG A 134 12.52 -4.46 8.65
N THR A 135 13.10 -3.60 9.46
CA THR A 135 14.26 -3.91 10.29
C THR A 135 13.89 -3.65 11.75
N SER A 136 14.08 -4.62 12.62
CA SER A 136 13.93 -4.43 14.06
C SER A 136 15.04 -3.50 14.54
N LEU A 137 14.67 -2.36 15.10
CA LEU A 137 15.62 -1.43 15.71
C LEU A 137 16.08 -1.96 17.08
N PHE A 138 15.13 -2.43 17.86
CA PHE A 138 15.37 -3.12 19.13
C PHE A 138 14.12 -3.89 19.56
N ALA A 139 14.30 -4.80 20.51
CA ALA A 139 13.23 -5.54 21.15
C ALA A 139 13.42 -5.56 22.66
N LEU A 140 12.34 -5.36 23.39
CA LEU A 140 12.29 -5.40 24.85
C LEU A 140 11.46 -6.60 25.30
N ASN A 141 11.90 -7.28 26.35
CA ASN A 141 11.17 -8.33 27.05
C ASN A 141 11.22 -8.10 28.58
N ALA A 142 10.72 -9.00 29.37
CA ALA A 142 10.72 -8.90 30.84
C ALA A 142 12.15 -8.75 31.44
N LYS A 143 13.20 -9.13 30.68
CA LYS A 143 14.61 -9.01 31.11
C LYS A 143 15.27 -7.71 30.62
N GLY A 144 14.54 -6.90 29.83
CA GLY A 144 15.02 -5.68 29.20
C GLY A 144 15.34 -5.86 27.71
N HIS A 145 16.32 -5.12 27.21
CA HIS A 145 16.68 -5.10 25.77
C HIS A 145 17.35 -6.40 25.33
N ASP A 146 16.75 -7.08 24.38
CA ASP A 146 17.29 -8.28 23.73
C ASP A 146 18.03 -7.94 22.45
N LYS A 147 19.34 -7.81 22.54
CA LYS A 147 20.24 -7.46 21.41
C LYS A 147 20.22 -8.48 20.27
N THR A 148 19.71 -9.71 20.47
CA THR A 148 19.63 -10.72 19.40
C THR A 148 18.63 -10.37 18.32
N MET A 149 17.73 -9.43 18.64
CA MET A 149 16.71 -8.94 17.73
C MET A 149 17.11 -7.66 16.99
N ASP A 150 18.21 -7.01 17.37
CA ASP A 150 18.70 -5.79 16.72
C ASP A 150 19.11 -6.06 15.27
N GLY A 151 18.63 -5.24 14.35
CA GLY A 151 18.96 -5.35 12.94
C GLY A 151 18.32 -6.55 12.22
N VAL A 152 17.47 -7.33 12.88
CA VAL A 152 16.75 -8.43 12.21
C VAL A 152 15.85 -7.87 11.12
N ASN A 153 16.16 -8.25 9.88
CA ASN A 153 15.45 -7.81 8.69
C ASN A 153 14.47 -8.86 8.20
N SER A 154 13.31 -8.43 7.71
CA SER A 154 12.30 -9.29 7.10
C SER A 154 11.44 -8.49 6.12
N SER A 155 10.70 -9.19 5.24
CA SER A 155 9.76 -8.53 4.33
C SER A 155 8.62 -7.86 5.10
N LEU A 156 8.24 -6.67 4.67
CA LEU A 156 7.12 -5.91 5.21
C LEU A 156 5.79 -6.56 4.79
N PHE A 157 5.63 -6.78 3.48
CA PHE A 157 4.53 -7.55 2.91
C PHE A 157 4.99 -8.93 2.51
N ASN A 158 4.13 -9.90 2.64
CA ASN A 158 4.38 -11.27 2.19
C ASN A 158 3.16 -11.86 1.48
N LYS A 159 3.23 -13.15 1.15
CA LYS A 159 2.15 -13.87 0.44
C LYS A 159 0.93 -14.18 1.32
N ASP A 160 1.03 -13.99 2.63
CA ASP A 160 -0.05 -14.25 3.57
C ASP A 160 -0.98 -13.03 3.69
N PRO A 161 -2.26 -13.14 3.29
CA PRO A 161 -3.22 -12.03 3.36
C PRO A 161 -3.47 -11.51 4.77
N GLN A 162 -3.53 -12.37 5.78
CA GLN A 162 -3.77 -11.96 7.17
C GLN A 162 -2.65 -11.07 7.69
N ARG A 163 -1.42 -11.38 7.31
CA ARG A 163 -0.26 -10.60 7.69
C ARG A 163 -0.23 -9.23 7.02
N ASN A 164 -0.68 -9.17 5.77
CA ASN A 164 -0.80 -7.90 5.05
C ASN A 164 -1.93 -7.03 5.62
N GLN A 165 -2.97 -7.63 6.21
CA GLN A 165 -4.05 -6.90 6.86
C GLN A 165 -3.52 -5.96 7.94
N SER A 166 -2.63 -6.42 8.81
CA SER A 166 -2.03 -5.57 9.84
C SER A 166 -1.24 -4.39 9.26
N MET A 167 -0.51 -4.62 8.15
CA MET A 167 0.22 -3.55 7.45
C MET A 167 -0.74 -2.53 6.83
N ILE A 168 -1.81 -3.01 6.19
CA ILE A 168 -2.82 -2.14 5.56
C ILE A 168 -3.50 -1.26 6.61
N SER A 169 -3.90 -1.82 7.75
CA SER A 169 -4.50 -1.06 8.86
C SER A 169 -3.55 0.00 9.40
N MET A 170 -2.28 -0.35 9.62
CA MET A 170 -1.28 0.62 10.09
C MET A 170 -1.00 1.73 9.09
N LEU A 171 -0.97 1.43 7.78
CA LEU A 171 -0.86 2.44 6.73
C LEU A 171 -2.09 3.37 6.66
N GLY A 172 -3.24 2.88 7.10
CA GLY A 172 -4.46 3.65 7.32
C GLY A 172 -4.46 4.49 8.60
N GLY A 173 -3.39 4.45 9.40
CA GLY A 173 -3.30 5.14 10.70
C GLY A 173 -4.06 4.43 11.83
N GLU A 174 -4.45 3.17 11.63
CA GLU A 174 -5.19 2.39 12.61
C GLU A 174 -4.28 1.48 13.42
N VAL A 175 -4.56 1.36 14.72
CA VAL A 175 -3.94 0.33 15.56
C VAL A 175 -4.60 -1.02 15.29
N TYR A 176 -3.81 -1.97 14.87
CA TYR A 176 -4.25 -3.34 14.61
C TYR A 176 -3.88 -4.28 15.75
N CYS A 177 -4.85 -4.97 16.29
CA CYS A 177 -4.68 -5.94 17.38
C CYS A 177 -5.27 -7.30 16.97
N ASP A 178 -4.50 -8.37 17.13
CA ASP A 178 -4.94 -9.75 16.82
C ASP A 178 -4.09 -10.78 17.56
N LYS A 179 -4.48 -12.04 17.45
CA LYS A 179 -3.69 -13.18 17.93
C LYS A 179 -2.35 -13.23 17.21
N LEU A 180 -1.31 -13.63 17.93
CA LEU A 180 0.02 -13.81 17.33
C LEU A 180 -0.03 -14.93 16.29
N ILE A 181 0.39 -14.60 15.07
CA ILE A 181 0.59 -15.57 13.98
C ILE A 181 2.11 -15.74 13.79
N VAL A 182 2.59 -16.94 14.08
CA VAL A 182 4.01 -17.27 13.99
C VAL A 182 4.39 -17.57 12.54
N THR A 183 5.22 -16.71 11.94
CA THR A 183 5.59 -16.81 10.52
C THR A 183 7.03 -16.42 10.21
N GLY A 184 7.85 -16.14 11.22
CA GLY A 184 9.26 -15.77 11.02
C GLY A 184 9.93 -15.30 12.31
N LYS A 185 11.21 -14.94 12.23
CA LYS A 185 12.08 -14.71 13.39
C LYS A 185 11.48 -13.81 14.48
N ASN A 186 10.82 -12.71 14.10
CA ASN A 186 10.23 -11.79 15.09
C ASN A 186 9.08 -12.45 15.85
N SER A 187 8.15 -13.08 15.13
CA SER A 187 7.01 -13.77 15.76
C SER A 187 7.42 -15.04 16.51
N ASP A 188 8.46 -15.74 16.04
CA ASP A 188 9.04 -16.88 16.77
C ASP A 188 9.68 -16.43 18.09
N TRP A 189 10.29 -15.23 18.09
CA TRP A 189 10.85 -14.64 19.29
C TRP A 189 9.73 -14.21 20.26
N GLU A 190 8.68 -13.52 19.76
CA GLU A 190 7.50 -13.14 20.55
C GLU A 190 6.82 -14.37 21.19
N GLU A 191 6.64 -15.46 20.42
CA GLU A 191 6.08 -16.71 20.93
C GLU A 191 6.93 -17.31 22.07
N LYS A 192 8.26 -17.30 21.95
CA LYS A 192 9.19 -17.76 23.00
C LYS A 192 9.13 -16.92 24.27
N GLN A 193 8.68 -15.66 24.20
CA GLN A 193 8.41 -14.82 25.35
C GLN A 193 7.02 -15.07 25.95
N GLY A 194 6.24 -16.00 25.38
CA GLY A 194 4.89 -16.33 25.87
C GLY A 194 3.78 -15.44 25.32
N VAL A 195 4.07 -14.62 24.31
CA VAL A 195 3.09 -13.74 23.66
C VAL A 195 2.07 -14.56 22.88
N LYS A 196 0.79 -14.28 23.07
CA LYS A 196 -0.34 -14.86 22.34
C LYS A 196 -1.16 -13.85 21.57
N TYR A 197 -1.06 -12.58 21.94
CA TYR A 197 -1.82 -11.48 21.36
C TYR A 197 -0.91 -10.29 21.11
N VAL A 198 -1.05 -9.62 19.97
CA VAL A 198 -0.19 -8.51 19.59
C VAL A 198 -1.02 -7.33 19.11
N CYS A 199 -0.61 -6.14 19.54
CA CYS A 199 -1.13 -4.88 19.02
C CYS A 199 -0.02 -4.13 18.30
N ARG A 200 -0.31 -3.57 17.13
CA ARG A 200 0.66 -2.84 16.29
C ARG A 200 0.11 -1.48 15.89
N ALA A 201 0.96 -0.47 15.95
CA ALA A 201 0.63 0.89 15.54
C ALA A 201 1.72 1.45 14.64
N GLY A 202 1.34 2.16 13.56
CA GLY A 202 2.26 2.83 12.64
C GLY A 202 2.95 4.03 13.30
N ILE A 203 4.15 4.34 12.87
CA ILE A 203 4.93 5.52 13.25
C ILE A 203 5.19 6.33 11.99
N PRO A 204 4.70 7.58 11.91
CA PRO A 204 3.72 8.21 12.79
C PRO A 204 2.32 7.57 12.69
N PRO A 205 1.39 7.86 13.63
CA PRO A 205 0.04 7.31 13.62
C PRO A 205 -0.89 8.06 12.66
N GLN A 206 -0.42 8.37 11.46
CA GLN A 206 -1.12 9.17 10.46
C GLN A 206 -1.26 8.39 9.16
N MET A 207 -2.41 8.57 8.49
CA MET A 207 -2.63 7.96 7.18
C MET A 207 -1.63 8.51 6.14
N GLY A 208 -1.01 7.61 5.40
CA GLY A 208 -0.12 7.95 4.29
C GLY A 208 1.34 8.19 4.68
N GLU A 209 1.67 8.25 5.94
CA GLU A 209 3.03 8.34 6.46
C GLU A 209 3.38 7.06 7.20
N PHE A 210 4.54 6.47 6.94
CA PHE A 210 4.90 5.20 7.55
C PHE A 210 6.42 4.96 7.53
N ASP A 211 7.09 5.37 8.58
CA ASP A 211 8.54 5.19 8.76
C ASP A 211 8.87 3.91 9.51
N GLY A 212 7.89 3.38 10.22
CA GLY A 212 8.03 2.19 11.02
C GLY A 212 6.76 1.83 11.76
N TYR A 213 6.90 0.96 12.74
CA TYR A 213 5.80 0.61 13.62
C TYR A 213 6.28 0.09 14.97
N LEU A 214 5.43 0.27 15.97
CA LEU A 214 5.54 -0.28 17.30
C LEU A 214 4.70 -1.55 17.37
N SER A 215 5.27 -2.67 17.86
CA SER A 215 4.55 -3.92 18.15
C SER A 215 4.64 -4.21 19.65
N VAL A 216 3.49 -4.45 20.26
CA VAL A 216 3.36 -4.74 21.71
C VAL A 216 2.70 -6.10 21.86
N GLY A 217 3.37 -6.99 22.57
CA GLY A 217 2.92 -8.37 22.79
C GLY A 217 2.38 -8.61 24.19
N PHE A 218 1.26 -9.30 24.26
CA PHE A 218 0.56 -9.64 25.48
C PHE A 218 0.42 -11.16 25.63
N LYS A 219 0.43 -11.64 26.86
CA LYS A 219 0.22 -13.05 27.16
C LYS A 219 -1.21 -13.52 26.90
N ASP A 220 -2.15 -12.64 27.17
CA ASP A 220 -3.59 -12.88 26.97
C ASP A 220 -4.23 -11.69 26.26
N VAL A 221 -5.48 -11.81 25.85
CA VAL A 221 -6.22 -10.71 25.23
C VAL A 221 -6.45 -9.62 26.28
N PRO A 222 -6.03 -8.39 26.03
CA PRO A 222 -6.22 -7.29 26.97
C PRO A 222 -7.69 -6.99 27.25
N GLU A 223 -8.00 -6.60 28.49
CA GLU A 223 -9.38 -6.31 28.94
C GLU A 223 -9.94 -5.04 28.28
N ASP A 224 -9.13 -4.00 28.10
CA ASP A 224 -9.52 -2.74 27.44
C ASP A 224 -8.73 -2.48 26.15
N PRO A 225 -9.22 -2.95 24.99
CA PRO A 225 -8.58 -2.68 23.70
C PRO A 225 -8.55 -1.20 23.33
N THR A 226 -9.47 -0.39 23.85
CA THR A 226 -9.56 1.05 23.53
C THR A 226 -8.46 1.84 24.21
N GLU A 227 -8.20 1.53 25.48
CA GLU A 227 -7.08 2.11 26.19
C GLU A 227 -5.76 1.81 25.51
N ILE A 228 -5.54 0.53 25.12
CA ILE A 228 -4.33 0.13 24.41
C ILE A 228 -4.15 0.89 23.12
N LYS A 229 -5.20 1.00 22.29
CA LYS A 229 -5.14 1.76 21.03
C LYS A 229 -4.77 3.22 21.29
N THR A 230 -5.35 3.84 22.29
CA THR A 230 -5.06 5.24 22.66
C THR A 230 -3.61 5.40 23.09
N ARG A 231 -3.12 4.53 23.96
CA ARG A 231 -1.72 4.55 24.45
C ARG A 231 -0.73 4.32 23.33
N LEU A 232 -1.00 3.38 22.42
CA LEU A 232 -0.13 3.10 21.29
C LEU A 232 -0.08 4.29 20.30
N ASN A 233 -1.21 4.93 20.01
CA ASN A 233 -1.24 6.12 19.16
C ASN A 233 -0.44 7.28 19.77
N LEU A 234 -0.56 7.52 21.06
CA LEU A 234 0.24 8.55 21.75
C LEU A 234 1.73 8.22 21.69
N ALA A 235 2.09 6.98 21.99
CA ALA A 235 3.49 6.55 21.96
C ALA A 235 4.10 6.65 20.56
N THR A 236 3.36 6.24 19.51
CA THR A 236 3.86 6.31 18.13
C THR A 236 3.95 7.74 17.62
N ALA A 237 3.07 8.64 18.04
CA ALA A 237 3.20 10.08 17.79
C ALA A 237 4.45 10.66 18.48
N GLU A 238 4.76 10.23 19.71
CA GLU A 238 5.97 10.66 20.41
C GLU A 238 7.25 10.10 19.78
N MET A 239 7.21 8.96 19.08
CA MET A 239 8.35 8.32 18.41
C MET A 239 8.73 8.99 17.08
N SER A 240 7.86 9.79 16.47
CA SER A 240 8.13 10.57 15.25
C SER A 240 8.78 11.92 15.58
N LYS A 241 9.58 12.44 14.62
CA LYS A 241 10.15 13.80 14.69
C LYS A 241 9.21 14.81 14.08
#